data_73735df41bb3ccc5bc23f424a64edbb7
#
_entry.id   73735df41bb3ccc5bc23f424a64edbb7
#
_cell.length_a   1.000
_cell.length_b   1.000
_cell.length_c   1.000
_cell.angle_alpha   90.00
_cell.angle_beta   90.00
_cell.angle_gamma   90.00
#
_symmetry.space_group_name_H-M   'P 1'
#
loop_
_entity.id
_entity.type
_entity.pdbx_description
1 polymer ?
#
loop_
_entity_poly.entity_id
_entity_poly.type
_entity_poly.pdbx_seq_one_letter_code
_entity_poly.pdbx_strand_id
1 'polypeptide(L)'
;MASDDASGTAADTAAGTASNAADAARAAGPAAGESVRIDSWIWSVRLAKTRSAGATACRGGHVKVNGERVKAAHAVRVGDEVRVRQAGGHERVVIVKRLIRKRVGAPVAVECYVDNSPPPPPREAVAPVAIRDRGAGRPTKRDRRDMDRLRAAFETGRTATSPPEGRRDKD
;
A
#
# COMPACT_ATOMS: atom_id res chain seq x y z
N MET A 1 -14.19 68.39 -6.35
CA MET A 1 -13.69 67.62 -5.21
C MET A 1 -14.25 66.23 -5.39
N ALA A 2 -13.49 65.38 -5.97
CA ALA A 2 -13.84 63.99 -6.22
C ALA A 2 -12.80 63.16 -5.51
N SER A 3 -13.22 62.22 -4.71
CA SER A 3 -12.37 61.22 -4.04
C SER A 3 -12.70 59.91 -4.67
N ASP A 4 -11.75 59.37 -5.43
CA ASP A 4 -11.83 58.02 -5.99
C ASP A 4 -11.36 57.02 -4.96
N ASP A 5 -12.20 56.07 -4.67
CA ASP A 5 -11.90 54.89 -3.90
C ASP A 5 -11.74 53.74 -4.89
N ALA A 6 -10.53 53.22 -4.96
CA ALA A 6 -10.21 52.04 -5.76
C ALA A 6 -9.63 50.94 -4.87
N SER A 7 -10.52 50.19 -4.20
CA SER A 7 -10.19 48.91 -3.55
C SER A 7 -10.46 47.80 -4.55
N GLY A 8 -9.44 47.39 -5.28
CA GLY A 8 -9.45 46.31 -6.23
C GLY A 8 -9.21 44.98 -5.56
N THR A 9 -10.16 44.13 -5.70
CA THR A 9 -10.29 42.69 -5.50
C THR A 9 -9.10 41.88 -6.02
N ALA A 10 -8.42 41.14 -5.17
CA ALA A 10 -7.46 40.13 -5.55
C ALA A 10 -7.55 38.91 -4.59
N ALA A 11 -8.63 38.17 -4.68
CA ALA A 11 -8.77 36.93 -3.92
C ALA A 11 -9.68 35.86 -4.55
N ASP A 12 -9.68 35.70 -5.89
CA ASP A 12 -10.59 34.68 -6.48
C ASP A 12 -9.97 33.85 -7.62
N THR A 13 -8.65 33.64 -7.63
CA THR A 13 -8.02 32.84 -8.71
C THR A 13 -7.50 31.47 -8.25
N ALA A 14 -7.54 31.15 -6.96
CA ALA A 14 -6.97 29.88 -6.46
C ALA A 14 -7.96 28.71 -6.39
N ALA A 15 -9.25 28.94 -6.39
CA ALA A 15 -10.28 27.90 -6.27
C ALA A 15 -10.65 27.23 -7.61
N GLY A 16 -10.45 27.91 -8.73
CA GLY A 16 -10.85 27.42 -10.06
C GLY A 16 -9.96 26.33 -10.65
N THR A 17 -8.68 26.28 -10.26
CA THR A 17 -7.71 25.34 -10.88
C THR A 17 -7.82 23.92 -10.30
N ALA A 18 -8.22 23.76 -9.06
CA ALA A 18 -8.38 22.45 -8.43
C ALA A 18 -9.65 21.71 -8.93
N SER A 19 -10.71 22.44 -9.20
CA SER A 19 -11.97 21.93 -9.75
C SER A 19 -11.78 21.38 -11.18
N ASN A 20 -11.09 22.10 -12.04
CA ASN A 20 -10.85 21.69 -13.44
C ASN A 20 -9.95 20.46 -13.56
N ALA A 21 -9.00 20.26 -12.64
CA ALA A 21 -8.15 19.06 -12.64
C ALA A 21 -8.93 17.81 -12.18
N ALA A 22 -9.88 17.98 -11.25
CA ALA A 22 -10.75 16.89 -10.79
C ALA A 22 -11.78 16.50 -11.87
N ASP A 23 -12.35 17.47 -12.58
CA ASP A 23 -13.30 17.23 -13.67
C ASP A 23 -12.63 16.66 -14.92
N ALA A 24 -11.42 17.11 -15.26
CA ALA A 24 -10.61 16.52 -16.31
C ALA A 24 -10.20 15.05 -15.97
N ALA A 25 -9.93 14.75 -14.70
CA ALA A 25 -9.67 13.39 -14.25
C ALA A 25 -10.94 12.51 -14.29
N ARG A 26 -12.11 13.09 -14.06
CA ARG A 26 -13.41 12.42 -14.21
C ARG A 26 -13.76 12.13 -15.67
N ALA A 27 -13.44 13.05 -16.57
CA ALA A 27 -13.69 12.90 -18.01
C ALA A 27 -12.70 11.94 -18.71
N ALA A 28 -11.53 11.69 -18.14
CA ALA A 28 -10.50 10.82 -18.71
C ALA A 28 -10.65 9.33 -18.34
N GLY A 29 -11.75 8.93 -17.68
CA GLY A 29 -12.05 7.53 -17.37
C GLY A 29 -12.59 6.81 -18.60
N PRO A 30 -12.21 5.53 -18.85
CA PRO A 30 -12.83 4.72 -19.87
C PRO A 30 -14.34 4.58 -19.62
N ALA A 31 -15.12 4.56 -20.71
CA ALA A 31 -16.58 4.38 -20.66
C ALA A 31 -16.96 3.02 -20.04
N ALA A 32 -18.21 2.90 -19.57
CA ALA A 32 -18.74 1.64 -19.05
C ALA A 32 -18.61 0.54 -20.12
N GLY A 33 -17.85 -0.53 -19.79
CA GLY A 33 -17.54 -1.63 -20.72
C GLY A 33 -16.08 -1.68 -21.18
N GLU A 34 -15.31 -0.61 -21.00
CA GLU A 34 -13.87 -0.63 -21.24
C GLU A 34 -13.11 -1.34 -20.12
N SER A 35 -11.94 -1.82 -20.47
CA SER A 35 -11.02 -2.48 -19.54
C SER A 35 -9.68 -1.75 -19.48
N VAL A 36 -9.01 -1.82 -18.34
CA VAL A 36 -7.68 -1.25 -18.13
C VAL A 36 -6.75 -2.34 -17.63
N ARG A 37 -5.49 -2.32 -18.04
CA ARG A 37 -4.49 -3.23 -17.53
C ARG A 37 -4.32 -3.07 -16.02
N ILE A 38 -4.24 -4.18 -15.29
CA ILE A 38 -4.15 -4.19 -13.84
C ILE A 38 -2.91 -3.44 -13.33
N ASP A 39 -1.75 -3.57 -13.99
CA ASP A 39 -0.52 -2.88 -13.62
C ASP A 39 -0.66 -1.35 -13.68
N SER A 40 -1.39 -0.87 -14.69
CA SER A 40 -1.69 0.54 -14.88
C SER A 40 -2.72 1.04 -13.86
N TRP A 41 -3.79 0.27 -13.65
CA TRP A 41 -4.88 0.66 -12.77
C TRP A 41 -4.40 0.77 -11.30
N ILE A 42 -3.71 -0.26 -10.75
CA ILE A 42 -3.22 -0.22 -9.36
C ILE A 42 -2.20 0.90 -9.10
N TRP A 43 -1.43 1.29 -10.13
CA TRP A 43 -0.58 2.47 -10.06
C TRP A 43 -1.39 3.77 -10.13
N SER A 44 -2.40 3.84 -10.97
CA SER A 44 -3.24 5.04 -11.15
C SER A 44 -4.02 5.37 -9.88
N VAL A 45 -4.56 4.38 -9.17
CA VAL A 45 -5.28 4.53 -7.89
C VAL A 45 -4.35 4.52 -6.67
N ARG A 46 -3.03 4.64 -6.84
CA ARG A 46 -2.03 4.72 -5.78
C ARG A 46 -1.86 3.48 -4.89
N LEU A 47 -2.40 2.34 -5.26
CA LEU A 47 -2.13 1.07 -4.57
C LEU A 47 -0.69 0.60 -4.79
N ALA A 48 -0.08 0.96 -5.93
CA ALA A 48 1.35 0.75 -6.20
C ALA A 48 2.09 2.09 -6.30
N LYS A 49 3.33 2.13 -5.82
CA LYS A 49 4.18 3.34 -5.85
C LYS A 49 4.54 3.73 -7.30
N THR A 50 4.89 2.75 -8.11
CA THR A 50 5.21 2.92 -9.54
C THR A 50 4.49 1.86 -10.36
N ARG A 51 4.33 2.08 -11.67
CA ARG A 51 3.75 1.09 -12.57
C ARG A 51 4.61 -0.18 -12.65
N SER A 52 5.93 -0.02 -12.64
CA SER A 52 6.86 -1.14 -12.60
C SER A 52 6.71 -1.98 -11.33
N ALA A 53 6.53 -1.34 -10.16
CA ALA A 53 6.23 -2.05 -8.92
C ALA A 53 4.91 -2.83 -9.00
N GLY A 54 3.88 -2.26 -9.63
CA GLY A 54 2.62 -2.94 -9.91
C GLY A 54 2.81 -4.19 -10.79
N ALA A 55 3.56 -4.05 -11.88
CA ALA A 55 3.87 -5.17 -12.77
C ALA A 55 4.70 -6.27 -12.08
N THR A 56 5.64 -5.87 -11.21
CA THR A 56 6.43 -6.82 -10.40
C THR A 56 5.57 -7.55 -9.38
N ALA A 57 4.63 -6.84 -8.71
CA ALA A 57 3.69 -7.44 -7.78
C ALA A 57 2.77 -8.48 -8.47
N CYS A 58 2.31 -8.20 -9.70
CA CYS A 58 1.55 -9.16 -10.48
C CYS A 58 2.38 -10.42 -10.81
N ARG A 59 3.63 -10.24 -11.27
CA ARG A 59 4.55 -11.36 -11.56
C ARG A 59 4.87 -12.18 -10.31
N GLY A 60 5.05 -11.53 -9.18
CA GLY A 60 5.26 -12.18 -7.88
C GLY A 60 4.00 -12.86 -7.30
N GLY A 61 2.86 -12.75 -7.97
CA GLY A 61 1.60 -13.33 -7.49
C GLY A 61 1.00 -12.61 -6.28
N HIS A 62 1.43 -11.38 -6.03
CA HIS A 62 0.91 -10.53 -4.95
C HIS A 62 -0.37 -9.79 -5.33
N VAL A 63 -0.79 -9.87 -6.60
CA VAL A 63 -2.03 -9.29 -7.10
C VAL A 63 -2.94 -10.40 -7.57
N LYS A 64 -4.19 -10.37 -7.09
CA LYS A 64 -5.26 -11.28 -7.50
C LYS A 64 -6.45 -10.45 -7.96
N VAL A 65 -7.17 -10.94 -8.95
CA VAL A 65 -8.45 -10.38 -9.42
C VAL A 65 -9.49 -11.47 -9.30
N ASN A 66 -10.59 -11.21 -8.61
CA ASN A 66 -11.66 -12.18 -8.35
C ASN A 66 -11.13 -13.51 -7.74
N GLY A 67 -10.10 -13.41 -6.88
CA GLY A 67 -9.48 -14.56 -6.23
C GLY A 67 -8.34 -15.21 -7.02
N GLU A 68 -8.20 -14.95 -8.32
CA GLU A 68 -7.20 -15.56 -9.21
C GLU A 68 -5.92 -14.72 -9.34
N ARG A 69 -4.78 -15.38 -9.44
CA ARG A 69 -3.50 -14.72 -9.79
C ARG A 69 -3.52 -14.24 -11.23
N VAL A 70 -3.15 -12.99 -11.44
CA VAL A 70 -3.21 -12.36 -12.76
C VAL A 70 -1.86 -11.85 -13.23
N LYS A 71 -1.66 -11.86 -14.55
CA LYS A 71 -0.51 -11.22 -15.19
C LYS A 71 -0.70 -9.70 -15.21
N ALA A 72 0.41 -8.94 -15.30
CA ALA A 72 0.38 -7.47 -15.35
C ALA A 72 -0.48 -6.89 -16.50
N ALA A 73 -0.63 -7.64 -17.58
CA ALA A 73 -1.45 -7.25 -18.74
C ALA A 73 -2.94 -7.60 -18.60
N HIS A 74 -3.35 -8.25 -17.51
CA HIS A 74 -4.75 -8.63 -17.28
C HIS A 74 -5.65 -7.39 -17.31
N ALA A 75 -6.78 -7.53 -17.98
CA ALA A 75 -7.76 -6.47 -18.16
C ALA A 75 -8.75 -6.47 -16.99
N VAL A 76 -8.79 -5.36 -16.27
CA VAL A 76 -9.71 -5.16 -15.12
C VAL A 76 -10.93 -4.38 -15.59
N ARG A 77 -12.09 -4.70 -15.03
CA ARG A 77 -13.39 -4.08 -15.29
C ARG A 77 -13.98 -3.50 -14.01
N VAL A 78 -14.97 -2.63 -14.16
CA VAL A 78 -15.77 -2.13 -13.03
C VAL A 78 -16.50 -3.31 -12.37
N GLY A 79 -16.47 -3.38 -11.05
CA GLY A 79 -17.04 -4.47 -10.26
C GLY A 79 -16.04 -5.58 -9.90
N ASP A 80 -14.86 -5.64 -10.54
CA ASP A 80 -13.85 -6.64 -10.19
C ASP A 80 -13.30 -6.40 -8.77
N GLU A 81 -13.11 -7.49 -8.03
CA GLU A 81 -12.40 -7.48 -6.75
C GLU A 81 -10.89 -7.61 -7.00
N VAL A 82 -10.13 -6.64 -6.54
CA VAL A 82 -8.67 -6.64 -6.67
C VAL A 82 -8.06 -6.76 -5.28
N ARG A 83 -7.27 -7.82 -5.05
CA ARG A 83 -6.49 -8.03 -3.84
C ARG A 83 -5.03 -7.74 -4.11
N VAL A 84 -4.44 -6.87 -3.31
CA VAL A 84 -3.03 -6.47 -3.42
C VAL A 84 -2.33 -6.74 -2.11
N ARG A 85 -1.40 -7.68 -2.11
CA ARG A 85 -0.54 -7.97 -0.96
C ARG A 85 0.61 -6.97 -0.92
N GLN A 86 0.66 -6.18 0.13
CA GLN A 86 1.70 -5.18 0.34
C GLN A 86 2.90 -5.75 1.14
N ALA A 87 4.02 -5.03 1.09
CA ALA A 87 5.16 -5.33 1.96
C ALA A 87 4.71 -5.26 3.43
N GLY A 88 5.08 -6.27 4.23
CA GLY A 88 4.61 -6.41 5.61
C GLY A 88 3.42 -7.35 5.79
N GLY A 89 2.98 -8.02 4.71
CA GLY A 89 1.94 -9.06 4.80
C GLY A 89 0.50 -8.52 4.79
N HIS A 90 0.31 -7.21 4.78
CA HIS A 90 -1.02 -6.61 4.68
C HIS A 90 -1.63 -6.86 3.30
N GLU A 91 -2.84 -7.36 3.27
CA GLU A 91 -3.62 -7.54 2.06
C GLU A 91 -4.68 -6.43 1.97
N ARG A 92 -4.65 -5.68 0.87
CA ARG A 92 -5.73 -4.73 0.55
C ARG A 92 -6.69 -5.38 -0.41
N VAL A 93 -7.95 -5.35 -0.06
CA VAL A 93 -9.06 -5.87 -0.85
C VAL A 93 -9.90 -4.68 -1.31
N VAL A 94 -9.95 -4.44 -2.61
CA VAL A 94 -10.68 -3.29 -3.17
C VAL A 94 -11.57 -3.72 -4.31
N ILE A 95 -12.76 -3.15 -4.40
CA ILE A 95 -13.67 -3.35 -5.52
C ILE A 95 -13.52 -2.17 -6.47
N VAL A 96 -13.31 -2.46 -7.75
CA VAL A 96 -13.14 -1.44 -8.80
C VAL A 96 -14.45 -0.71 -9.03
N LYS A 97 -14.50 0.57 -8.74
CA LYS A 97 -15.65 1.44 -8.98
C LYS A 97 -15.49 2.23 -10.28
N ARG A 98 -14.25 2.62 -10.60
CA ARG A 98 -13.93 3.45 -11.76
C ARG A 98 -12.61 3.04 -12.38
N LEU A 99 -12.59 2.98 -13.70
CA LEU A 99 -11.38 2.68 -14.47
C LEU A 99 -10.68 3.98 -14.84
N ILE A 100 -9.38 4.05 -14.49
CA ILE A 100 -8.52 5.20 -14.84
C ILE A 100 -7.18 4.70 -15.35
N ARG A 101 -6.62 5.42 -16.33
CA ARG A 101 -5.32 5.09 -16.96
C ARG A 101 -4.20 6.01 -16.48
N LYS A 102 -4.54 7.22 -16.02
CA LYS A 102 -3.60 8.22 -15.53
C LYS A 102 -3.58 8.22 -14.01
N ARG A 103 -2.42 8.47 -13.41
CA ARG A 103 -2.30 8.59 -11.97
C ARG A 103 -3.00 9.85 -11.48
N VAL A 104 -3.89 9.67 -10.52
CA VAL A 104 -4.70 10.75 -9.92
C VAL A 104 -4.21 11.12 -8.53
N GLY A 105 -4.71 12.24 -8.00
CA GLY A 105 -4.49 12.66 -6.63
C GLY A 105 -5.10 11.67 -5.62
N ALA A 106 -4.67 11.73 -4.36
CA ALA A 106 -5.15 10.82 -3.31
C ALA A 106 -6.68 10.88 -3.11
N PRO A 107 -7.33 12.04 -3.06
CA PRO A 107 -8.79 12.11 -2.88
C PRO A 107 -9.55 11.45 -4.02
N VAL A 108 -9.15 11.70 -5.27
CA VAL A 108 -9.79 11.10 -6.45
C VAL A 108 -9.51 9.59 -6.53
N ALA A 109 -8.34 9.14 -6.06
CA ALA A 109 -8.00 7.72 -6.06
C ALA A 109 -8.97 6.91 -5.19
N VAL A 110 -9.36 7.42 -4.03
CA VAL A 110 -10.30 6.77 -3.10
C VAL A 110 -11.70 6.64 -3.72
N GLU A 111 -12.10 7.59 -4.55
CA GLU A 111 -13.38 7.53 -5.27
C GLU A 111 -13.43 6.43 -6.36
N CYS A 112 -12.28 5.96 -6.81
CA CYS A 112 -12.17 4.99 -7.90
C CYS A 112 -12.36 3.53 -7.46
N TYR A 113 -12.36 3.26 -6.16
CA TYR A 113 -12.56 1.92 -5.61
C TYR A 113 -13.33 1.98 -4.28
N VAL A 114 -13.87 0.84 -3.87
CA VAL A 114 -14.41 0.63 -2.52
C VAL A 114 -13.39 -0.22 -1.77
N ASP A 115 -12.95 0.25 -0.60
CA ASP A 115 -11.98 -0.46 0.22
C ASP A 115 -12.70 -1.43 1.18
N ASN A 116 -12.55 -2.72 0.93
CA ASN A 116 -13.06 -3.82 1.76
C ASN A 116 -11.91 -4.54 2.48
N SER A 117 -10.79 -3.85 2.69
CA SER A 117 -9.63 -4.44 3.36
C SER A 117 -9.97 -4.84 4.80
N PRO A 118 -9.55 -6.02 5.27
CA PRO A 118 -9.64 -6.34 6.68
C PRO A 118 -8.81 -5.35 7.50
N PRO A 119 -9.22 -5.04 8.74
CA PRO A 119 -8.43 -4.20 9.61
C PRO A 119 -7.03 -4.80 9.79
N PRO A 120 -5.97 -3.97 9.80
CA PRO A 120 -4.63 -4.48 10.03
C PRO A 120 -4.59 -5.22 11.37
N PRO A 121 -3.91 -6.38 11.46
CA PRO A 121 -3.76 -7.07 12.72
C PRO A 121 -3.17 -6.10 13.75
N PRO A 122 -3.60 -6.16 15.02
CA PRO A 122 -3.03 -5.35 16.07
C PRO A 122 -1.52 -5.55 16.02
N ARG A 123 -0.78 -4.45 15.96
CA ARG A 123 0.68 -4.51 16.13
C ARG A 123 0.90 -5.07 17.51
N GLU A 124 1.29 -6.33 17.60
CA GLU A 124 1.88 -6.83 18.83
C GLU A 124 2.97 -5.85 19.18
N ALA A 125 2.87 -5.28 20.38
CA ALA A 125 3.89 -4.37 20.89
C ALA A 125 5.15 -5.22 21.06
N VAL A 126 5.92 -5.36 20.00
CA VAL A 126 7.27 -5.91 20.09
C VAL A 126 8.02 -4.92 20.95
N ALA A 127 8.22 -5.31 22.20
CA ALA A 127 9.01 -4.51 23.14
C ALA A 127 10.31 -4.11 22.43
N PRO A 128 10.65 -2.83 22.40
CA PRO A 128 11.84 -2.37 21.70
C PRO A 128 13.05 -3.09 22.27
N VAL A 129 13.71 -3.89 21.45
CA VAL A 129 14.79 -4.81 21.83
C VAL A 129 16.01 -4.11 22.45
N ALA A 130 16.06 -2.83 22.46
CA ALA A 130 16.88 -1.92 23.25
C ALA A 130 16.72 -0.50 22.71
N ILE A 131 16.31 0.41 23.53
CA ILE A 131 16.39 1.84 23.22
C ILE A 131 17.86 2.24 23.46
N ARG A 132 18.55 2.59 22.38
CA ARG A 132 19.90 3.15 22.50
C ARG A 132 19.81 4.62 22.77
N ASP A 133 20.53 5.09 23.77
CA ASP A 133 20.64 6.51 24.07
C ASP A 133 21.30 7.24 22.89
N ARG A 134 20.75 8.40 22.53
CA ARG A 134 21.34 9.27 21.52
C ARG A 134 22.74 9.67 21.95
N GLY A 135 23.76 9.29 21.19
CA GLY A 135 25.17 9.60 21.51
C GLY A 135 26.00 8.40 21.95
N ALA A 136 25.40 7.23 22.20
CA ALA A 136 26.12 6.02 22.60
C ALA A 136 27.12 5.45 21.58
N GLY A 137 27.31 6.12 20.44
CA GLY A 137 28.28 5.75 19.43
C GLY A 137 28.11 4.33 18.84
N ARG A 138 29.13 3.82 18.15
CA ARG A 138 29.13 2.45 17.61
C ARG A 138 29.32 1.43 18.76
N PRO A 139 28.57 0.30 18.80
CA PRO A 139 28.76 -0.74 19.80
C PRO A 139 30.21 -1.16 19.91
N THR A 140 30.69 -1.26 21.15
CA THR A 140 32.02 -1.79 21.42
C THR A 140 32.09 -3.29 21.06
N LYS A 141 33.29 -3.84 20.97
CA LYS A 141 33.48 -5.28 20.73
C LYS A 141 32.83 -6.14 21.80
N ARG A 142 32.78 -5.62 23.03
CA ARG A 142 32.16 -6.28 24.19
C ARG A 142 30.64 -6.32 24.03
N ASP A 143 30.01 -5.17 23.74
CA ASP A 143 28.57 -5.08 23.55
C ASP A 143 28.07 -6.00 22.39
N ARG A 144 28.87 -6.12 21.32
CA ARG A 144 28.55 -7.04 20.24
C ARG A 144 28.55 -8.50 20.67
N ARG A 145 29.56 -8.92 21.46
CA ARG A 145 29.62 -10.28 21.99
C ARG A 145 28.47 -10.59 22.94
N ASP A 146 28.05 -9.61 23.73
CA ASP A 146 26.95 -9.77 24.68
C ASP A 146 25.61 -9.85 23.94
N MET A 147 25.42 -9.05 22.86
CA MET A 147 24.24 -9.17 21.98
C MET A 147 24.21 -10.53 21.25
N ASP A 148 25.35 -11.04 20.80
CA ASP A 148 25.42 -12.35 20.14
C ASP A 148 25.08 -13.48 21.13
N ARG A 149 25.53 -13.39 22.38
CA ARG A 149 25.14 -14.34 23.45
C ARG A 149 23.64 -14.32 23.72
N LEU A 150 23.06 -13.12 23.83
CA LEU A 150 21.61 -12.98 24.02
C LEU A 150 20.82 -13.57 22.85
N ARG A 151 21.23 -13.32 21.61
CA ARG A 151 20.59 -13.93 20.44
C ARG A 151 20.66 -15.46 20.49
N ALA A 152 21.84 -16.01 20.76
CA ALA A 152 22.01 -17.46 20.85
C ALA A 152 21.12 -18.06 21.98
N ALA A 153 21.00 -17.40 23.13
CA ALA A 153 20.12 -17.83 24.20
C ALA A 153 18.63 -17.82 23.81
N PHE A 154 18.19 -16.78 23.06
CA PHE A 154 16.81 -16.71 22.56
C PHE A 154 16.53 -17.78 21.49
N GLU A 155 17.46 -18.07 20.61
CA GLU A 155 17.31 -19.12 19.60
C GLU A 155 17.25 -20.49 20.25
N THR A 156 18.09 -20.78 21.24
CA THR A 156 18.07 -22.04 21.97
C THR A 156 16.78 -22.24 22.75
N GLY A 157 16.21 -21.17 23.32
CA GLY A 157 14.92 -21.20 24.01
C GLY A 157 13.73 -21.47 23.09
N ARG A 158 13.78 -21.03 21.83
CA ARG A 158 12.73 -21.29 20.83
C ARG A 158 12.71 -22.72 20.31
N THR A 159 13.84 -23.38 20.22
CA THR A 159 13.94 -24.77 19.78
C THR A 159 13.47 -25.76 20.84
N ALA A 160 13.47 -25.37 22.12
CA ALA A 160 13.04 -26.21 23.24
C ALA A 160 11.51 -26.30 23.38
N THR A 161 10.72 -25.50 22.68
CA THR A 161 9.25 -25.47 22.81
C THR A 161 8.51 -26.18 21.68
N SER A 162 9.20 -26.86 20.76
CA SER A 162 8.56 -27.70 19.75
C SER A 162 8.23 -29.06 20.37
N PRO A 163 6.94 -29.48 20.46
CA PRO A 163 6.59 -30.80 20.95
C PRO A 163 7.12 -31.88 19.98
N PRO A 164 7.54 -33.05 20.49
CA PRO A 164 8.04 -34.12 19.63
C PRO A 164 6.90 -34.61 18.72
N GLU A 165 7.14 -34.57 17.42
CA GLU A 165 6.27 -35.11 16.39
C GLU A 165 6.07 -36.61 16.66
N GLY A 166 4.82 -36.99 16.94
CA GLY A 166 4.44 -38.36 17.27
C GLY A 166 4.84 -39.32 16.16
N ARG A 167 5.61 -40.33 16.51
CA ARG A 167 5.84 -41.53 15.71
C ARG A 167 4.48 -42.11 15.29
N ARG A 168 4.22 -42.11 14.01
CA ARG A 168 3.16 -42.93 13.42
C ARG A 168 3.70 -44.35 13.36
N ASP A 169 3.26 -45.19 14.28
CA ASP A 169 3.42 -46.62 14.16
C ASP A 169 2.61 -47.06 12.96
N LYS A 170 3.28 -47.80 12.06
CA LYS A 170 2.66 -48.54 10.98
C LYS A 170 2.38 -49.95 11.53
N ASP A 171 1.10 -50.28 11.61
CA ASP A 171 0.58 -51.63 11.48
C ASP A 171 -0.21 -51.73 10.19
#